data_1b511f6ddb1499dd974243c62dbe47e4
#
_entry.id   1b511f6ddb1499dd974243c62dbe47e4
#
_cell.length_a   1.000
_cell.length_b   1.000
_cell.length_c   1.000
_cell.angle_alpha   90.00
_cell.angle_beta   90.00
_cell.angle_gamma   90.00
#
_symmetry.space_group_name_H-M   'P 1'
#
loop_
_entity.id
_entity.type
_entity.pdbx_description
1 polymer ?
#
loop_
_entity_poly.entity_id
_entity_poly.type
_entity_poly.pdbx_seq_one_letter_code
_entity_poly.pdbx_strand_id
1 'polypeptide(L)'
;MLGEVAHVDQMLAACGDADVVVLAPEAHPLRGWLMQQAACYARDAAIAPATPWCNAGEAAAWPRLGEVSPPPVDVERTAHACAAMSPLHPELPAAVAHAVALRGSARKRVGGLDAASYGSWYAALVDLSLRLAGLGWRNVLCETAFVARGGEGGPADGDMDALNARWPTFTPRLATFLMDDPLRQPRERLHALYADAGSPERQRDLFG
;
A
#
# COMPACT_ATOMS: atom_id res chain seq x y z
N MET A 1 18.00 16.59 -16.16
CA MET A 1 16.64 16.22 -15.72
C MET A 1 16.82 15.34 -14.49
N LEU A 2 16.10 15.57 -13.39
CA LEU A 2 16.16 14.71 -12.21
C LEU A 2 15.53 13.35 -12.54
N GLY A 3 16.12 12.27 -12.02
CA GLY A 3 15.48 10.95 -12.06
C GLY A 3 14.23 10.89 -11.17
N GLU A 4 13.41 9.86 -11.36
CA GLU A 4 12.15 9.67 -10.62
C GLU A 4 12.34 9.76 -9.10
N VAL A 5 13.27 8.98 -8.55
CA VAL A 5 13.52 8.91 -7.10
C VAL A 5 13.96 10.26 -6.54
N ALA A 6 14.87 10.96 -7.23
CA ALA A 6 15.32 12.28 -6.78
C ALA A 6 14.21 13.33 -6.81
N HIS A 7 13.29 13.24 -7.79
CA HIS A 7 12.13 14.11 -7.87
C HIS A 7 11.16 13.86 -6.70
N VAL A 8 10.82 12.60 -6.44
CA VAL A 8 9.96 12.23 -5.32
C VAL A 8 10.59 12.63 -3.98
N ASP A 9 11.90 12.44 -3.82
CA ASP A 9 12.62 12.84 -2.60
C ASP A 9 12.51 14.36 -2.34
N GLN A 10 12.67 15.19 -3.38
CA GLN A 10 12.48 16.63 -3.25
C GLN A 10 11.05 16.99 -2.84
N MET A 11 10.05 16.34 -3.42
CA MET A 11 8.64 16.56 -3.06
C MET A 11 8.37 16.16 -1.60
N LEU A 12 8.90 15.03 -1.16
CA LEU A 12 8.80 14.60 0.23
C LEU A 12 9.49 15.55 1.19
N ALA A 13 10.66 16.07 0.83
CA ALA A 13 11.39 17.06 1.63
C ALA A 13 10.60 18.37 1.78
N ALA A 14 9.95 18.83 0.71
CA ALA A 14 9.11 20.02 0.72
C ALA A 14 7.88 19.92 1.64
N CYS A 15 7.40 18.69 1.90
CA CYS A 15 6.27 18.44 2.82
C CYS A 15 6.64 18.59 4.31
N GLY A 16 7.91 18.77 4.66
CA GLY A 16 8.36 18.93 6.05
C GLY A 16 7.92 17.78 6.95
N ASP A 17 7.19 18.10 8.02
CA ASP A 17 6.73 17.15 9.04
C ASP A 17 5.34 16.56 8.77
N ALA A 18 4.69 16.99 7.72
CA ALA A 18 3.36 16.49 7.39
C ALA A 18 3.38 14.99 7.06
N ASP A 19 2.31 14.30 7.45
CA ASP A 19 2.00 13.00 6.88
C ASP A 19 1.67 13.20 5.40
N VAL A 20 2.17 12.34 4.54
CA VAL A 20 2.02 12.47 3.08
C VAL A 20 1.48 11.20 2.48
N VAL A 21 0.78 11.33 1.36
CA VAL A 21 0.43 10.19 0.54
C VAL A 21 1.12 10.33 -0.81
N VAL A 22 1.78 9.27 -1.25
CA VAL A 22 2.33 9.15 -2.59
C VAL A 22 1.45 8.19 -3.38
N LEU A 23 1.04 8.65 -4.56
CA LEU A 23 0.23 7.88 -5.51
C LEU A 23 1.02 7.68 -6.80
N ALA A 24 0.97 6.48 -7.37
CA ALA A 24 1.44 6.26 -8.72
C ALA A 24 0.58 7.07 -9.72
N PRO A 25 1.12 7.51 -10.87
CA PRO A 25 0.38 8.32 -11.84
C PRO A 25 -0.93 7.68 -12.31
N GLU A 26 -0.97 6.34 -12.41
CA GLU A 26 -2.12 5.55 -12.84
C GLU A 26 -3.00 5.06 -11.67
N ALA A 27 -2.78 5.58 -10.46
CA ALA A 27 -3.57 5.23 -9.28
C ALA A 27 -4.92 5.97 -9.28
N HIS A 28 -5.97 5.23 -9.00
CA HIS A 28 -7.35 5.72 -8.91
C HIS A 28 -7.92 5.44 -7.52
N PRO A 29 -7.78 6.38 -6.57
CA PRO A 29 -8.30 6.20 -5.23
C PRO A 29 -9.83 6.11 -5.20
N LEU A 30 -10.36 5.13 -4.47
CA LEU A 30 -11.80 4.97 -4.27
C LEU A 30 -12.28 5.89 -3.13
N ARG A 31 -13.61 6.12 -3.08
CA ARG A 31 -14.22 7.02 -2.10
C ARG A 31 -13.81 6.68 -0.65
N GLY A 32 -13.46 7.69 0.12
CA GLY A 32 -13.13 7.56 1.55
C GLY A 32 -11.74 7.05 1.87
N TRP A 33 -10.96 6.61 0.90
CA TRP A 33 -9.64 6.01 1.07
C TRP A 33 -8.69 6.84 1.94
N LEU A 34 -8.64 8.16 1.76
CA LEU A 34 -7.74 9.04 2.52
C LEU A 34 -8.11 9.11 4.00
N MET A 35 -9.41 9.16 4.32
CA MET A 35 -9.89 9.12 5.70
C MET A 35 -9.52 7.80 6.38
N GLN A 36 -9.60 6.69 5.66
CA GLN A 36 -9.22 5.37 6.17
C GLN A 36 -7.71 5.28 6.41
N GLN A 37 -6.90 5.82 5.52
CA GLN A 37 -5.44 5.90 5.72
C GLN A 37 -5.08 6.75 6.96
N ALA A 38 -5.72 7.89 7.14
CA ALA A 38 -5.52 8.72 8.33
C ALA A 38 -5.97 8.00 9.62
N ALA A 39 -7.06 7.22 9.55
CA ALA A 39 -7.54 6.43 10.68
C ALA A 39 -6.55 5.34 11.12
N CYS A 40 -5.76 4.75 10.19
CA CYS A 40 -4.67 3.83 10.54
C CYS A 40 -3.69 4.49 11.51
N TYR A 41 -3.28 5.71 11.22
CA TYR A 41 -2.32 6.45 12.05
C TYR A 41 -2.87 6.87 13.40
N ALA A 42 -4.16 7.17 13.46
CA ALA A 42 -4.82 7.51 14.72
C ALA A 42 -4.92 6.30 15.67
N ARG A 43 -4.98 5.08 15.13
CA ARG A 43 -5.13 3.84 15.91
C ARG A 43 -3.83 3.30 16.46
N ASP A 44 -2.73 3.43 15.71
CA ASP A 44 -1.44 2.87 16.09
C ASP A 44 -0.30 3.82 15.71
N ALA A 45 0.39 4.34 16.74
CA ALA A 45 1.51 5.24 16.57
C ALA A 45 2.75 4.57 15.96
N ALA A 46 2.84 3.25 15.98
CA ALA A 46 3.94 2.50 15.37
C ALA A 46 3.78 2.29 13.85
N ILE A 47 2.63 2.59 13.27
CA ILE A 47 2.43 2.51 11.81
C ILE A 47 3.14 3.70 11.15
N ALA A 48 4.00 3.41 10.16
CA ALA A 48 4.67 4.44 9.39
C ALA A 48 4.35 4.37 7.89
N PRO A 49 4.62 3.32 7.10
CA PRO A 49 3.95 3.12 5.83
C PRO A 49 2.61 2.41 6.04
N ALA A 50 1.56 2.94 5.40
CA ALA A 50 0.28 2.27 5.29
C ALA A 50 -0.12 2.16 3.82
N THR A 51 -0.31 0.93 3.34
CA THR A 51 -0.64 0.61 1.95
C THR A 51 -2.11 0.19 1.87
N PRO A 52 -2.94 0.74 0.97
CA PRO A 52 -4.31 0.26 0.75
C PRO A 52 -4.32 -1.03 -0.10
N TRP A 53 -5.47 -1.70 -0.18
CA TRP A 53 -5.70 -2.72 -1.20
C TRP A 53 -5.55 -2.16 -2.61
N CYS A 54 -5.16 -3.03 -3.55
CA CYS A 54 -5.04 -2.72 -4.97
C CYS A 54 -5.48 -3.92 -5.83
N ASN A 55 -5.94 -3.66 -7.04
CA ASN A 55 -6.21 -4.71 -8.02
C ASN A 55 -4.96 -5.30 -8.70
N ALA A 56 -3.83 -4.58 -8.60
CA ALA A 56 -2.56 -4.93 -9.25
C ALA A 56 -1.38 -4.57 -8.34
N GLY A 57 -1.19 -5.30 -7.28
CA GLY A 57 -0.18 -4.90 -6.29
C GLY A 57 0.30 -6.06 -5.43
N GLU A 58 1.21 -6.85 -5.92
CA GLU A 58 1.96 -7.86 -5.16
C GLU A 58 1.27 -8.35 -3.86
N ALA A 59 1.84 -7.96 -2.70
CA ALA A 59 1.34 -8.34 -1.39
C ALA A 59 -0.04 -7.76 -1.06
N ALA A 60 -0.39 -6.57 -1.56
CA ALA A 60 -1.67 -5.89 -1.29
C ALA A 60 -2.75 -6.16 -2.37
N ALA A 61 -2.61 -7.21 -3.17
CA ALA A 61 -3.52 -7.51 -4.27
C ALA A 61 -4.86 -8.08 -3.80
N TRP A 62 -5.94 -7.59 -4.41
CA TRP A 62 -7.29 -8.11 -4.34
C TRP A 62 -7.91 -8.08 -5.75
N PRO A 63 -8.65 -9.06 -6.22
CA PRO A 63 -9.19 -10.23 -5.48
C PRO A 63 -8.20 -11.36 -5.23
N ARG A 64 -7.07 -11.43 -5.91
CA ARG A 64 -6.11 -12.53 -5.80
C ARG A 64 -4.71 -12.03 -5.50
N LEU A 65 -4.02 -12.75 -4.62
CA LEU A 65 -2.65 -12.44 -4.25
C LEU A 65 -1.72 -12.59 -5.46
N GLY A 66 -0.84 -11.61 -5.65
CA GLY A 66 0.19 -11.64 -6.69
C GLY A 66 -0.31 -11.55 -8.14
N GLU A 67 -1.64 -11.46 -8.34
CA GLU A 67 -2.22 -11.35 -9.69
C GLU A 67 -2.59 -9.90 -10.01
N VAL A 68 -2.47 -9.56 -11.29
CA VAL A 68 -3.01 -8.33 -11.85
C VAL A 68 -4.44 -8.59 -12.31
N SER A 69 -5.37 -7.95 -11.64
CA SER A 69 -6.78 -7.97 -12.01
C SER A 69 -7.17 -6.63 -12.65
N PRO A 70 -8.20 -6.58 -13.50
CA PRO A 70 -8.72 -5.30 -13.95
C PRO A 70 -9.23 -4.46 -12.76
N PRO A 71 -9.26 -3.12 -12.90
CA PRO A 71 -9.88 -2.26 -11.89
C PRO A 71 -11.31 -2.71 -11.58
N PRO A 72 -11.78 -2.53 -10.33
CA PRO A 72 -13.13 -2.90 -9.95
C PRO A 72 -14.17 -2.22 -10.84
N VAL A 73 -15.11 -2.99 -11.38
CA VAL A 73 -16.22 -2.47 -12.20
C VAL A 73 -17.16 -1.61 -11.35
N ASP A 74 -17.45 -2.05 -10.13
CA ASP A 74 -18.27 -1.33 -9.16
C ASP A 74 -17.38 -0.72 -8.08
N VAL A 75 -16.91 0.50 -8.34
CA VAL A 75 -16.01 1.24 -7.45
C VAL A 75 -16.65 1.62 -6.13
N GLU A 76 -17.94 2.00 -6.14
CA GLU A 76 -18.66 2.39 -4.91
C GLU A 76 -18.88 1.18 -4.00
N ARG A 77 -19.27 0.05 -4.57
CA ARG A 77 -19.43 -1.21 -3.84
C ARG A 77 -18.09 -1.67 -3.23
N THR A 78 -16.99 -1.55 -3.97
CA THR A 78 -15.65 -1.90 -3.47
C THR A 78 -15.25 -0.97 -2.32
N ALA A 79 -15.45 0.34 -2.47
CA ALA A 79 -15.16 1.31 -1.42
C ALA A 79 -15.98 1.04 -0.16
N HIS A 80 -17.29 0.73 -0.31
CA HIS A 80 -18.17 0.40 0.80
C HIS A 80 -17.74 -0.89 1.51
N ALA A 81 -17.41 -1.94 0.76
CA ALA A 81 -16.94 -3.20 1.32
C ALA A 81 -15.64 -3.01 2.13
N CYS A 82 -14.67 -2.25 1.59
CA CYS A 82 -13.45 -1.92 2.33
C CYS A 82 -13.75 -1.14 3.60
N ALA A 83 -14.58 -0.10 3.54
CA ALA A 83 -14.93 0.71 4.70
C ALA A 83 -15.65 -0.09 5.80
N ALA A 84 -16.31 -1.20 5.45
CA ALA A 84 -16.97 -2.12 6.38
C ALA A 84 -16.02 -3.16 7.03
N MET A 85 -14.75 -3.20 6.61
CA MET A 85 -13.75 -4.07 7.24
C MET A 85 -13.49 -3.64 8.69
N SER A 86 -13.29 -4.63 9.57
CA SER A 86 -12.77 -4.37 10.92
C SER A 86 -11.24 -4.28 10.84
N PRO A 87 -10.65 -3.11 11.10
CA PRO A 87 -9.23 -2.91 10.86
C PRO A 87 -8.35 -3.66 11.85
N LEU A 88 -7.45 -4.47 11.34
CA LEU A 88 -6.42 -5.23 12.06
C LEU A 88 -5.02 -4.72 11.75
N HIS A 89 -4.87 -4.04 10.60
CA HIS A 89 -3.60 -3.53 10.08
C HIS A 89 -2.51 -4.62 10.03
N PRO A 90 -2.73 -5.71 9.25
CA PRO A 90 -1.74 -6.78 9.10
C PRO A 90 -0.46 -6.25 8.47
N GLU A 91 0.67 -6.83 8.89
CA GLU A 91 1.98 -6.39 8.41
C GLU A 91 2.26 -6.86 6.98
N LEU A 92 2.94 -6.00 6.24
CA LEU A 92 3.49 -6.25 4.92
C LEU A 92 5.02 -6.34 5.00
N PRO A 93 5.68 -7.10 4.11
CA PRO A 93 7.15 -7.14 4.02
C PRO A 93 7.76 -5.76 3.75
N ALA A 94 7.08 -4.96 2.92
CA ALA A 94 7.36 -3.57 2.60
C ALA A 94 6.08 -2.89 2.12
N ALA A 95 6.07 -1.56 2.02
CA ALA A 95 4.97 -0.82 1.37
C ALA A 95 4.94 -1.11 -0.13
N VAL A 96 3.76 -0.98 -0.74
CA VAL A 96 3.55 -1.22 -2.18
C VAL A 96 3.41 0.11 -2.92
N ALA A 97 4.09 0.22 -4.05
CA ALA A 97 4.37 1.48 -4.73
C ALA A 97 3.17 2.17 -5.41
N HIS A 98 2.01 1.49 -5.56
CA HIS A 98 0.83 2.06 -6.20
C HIS A 98 0.21 3.22 -5.40
N ALA A 99 0.18 3.07 -4.07
CA ALA A 99 -0.29 4.07 -3.14
C ALA A 99 0.26 3.78 -1.73
N VAL A 100 0.77 4.79 -1.07
CA VAL A 100 1.28 4.64 0.29
C VAL A 100 1.11 5.93 1.08
N ALA A 101 0.60 5.83 2.29
CA ALA A 101 0.71 6.89 3.28
C ALA A 101 2.02 6.74 4.05
N LEU A 102 2.73 7.83 4.25
CA LEU A 102 4.00 7.91 4.98
C LEU A 102 3.86 8.88 6.15
N ARG A 103 4.10 8.38 7.36
CA ARG A 103 4.07 9.22 8.57
C ARG A 103 5.25 10.19 8.58
N GLY A 104 4.99 11.49 8.70
CA GLY A 104 6.00 12.52 8.66
C GLY A 104 7.07 12.38 9.73
N SER A 105 6.68 12.09 10.97
CA SER A 105 7.62 11.87 12.09
C SER A 105 8.54 10.66 11.89
N ALA A 106 8.07 9.60 11.24
CA ALA A 106 8.86 8.41 10.93
C ALA A 106 9.82 8.67 9.77
N ARG A 107 9.32 9.30 8.70
CA ARG A 107 10.09 9.68 7.52
C ARG A 107 11.32 10.52 7.87
N LYS A 108 11.16 11.50 8.76
CA LYS A 108 12.29 12.32 9.26
C LYS A 108 13.39 11.52 9.92
N ARG A 109 13.05 10.41 10.58
CA ARG A 109 14.03 9.60 11.31
C ARG A 109 14.95 8.79 10.42
N VAL A 110 14.51 8.43 9.25
CA VAL A 110 15.28 7.58 8.32
C VAL A 110 16.01 8.37 7.23
N GLY A 111 15.75 9.69 7.13
CA GLY A 111 16.29 10.52 6.06
C GLY A 111 15.52 10.36 4.76
N GLY A 112 16.06 10.91 3.68
CA GLY A 112 15.45 10.90 2.35
C GLY A 112 15.50 9.54 1.64
N LEU A 113 15.05 9.55 0.38
CA LEU A 113 15.18 8.42 -0.53
C LEU A 113 16.62 8.33 -1.06
N ASP A 114 17.09 7.13 -1.32
CA ASP A 114 18.42 6.88 -1.89
C ASP A 114 18.38 6.89 -3.42
N ALA A 115 18.36 8.10 -3.99
CA ALA A 115 18.35 8.31 -5.44
C ALA A 115 19.68 7.96 -6.13
N ALA A 116 20.73 7.70 -5.37
CA ALA A 116 22.01 7.25 -5.92
C ALA A 116 22.03 5.75 -6.18
N SER A 117 21.31 4.98 -5.36
CA SER A 117 21.28 3.52 -5.44
C SER A 117 20.08 2.98 -6.23
N TYR A 118 18.97 3.73 -6.32
CA TYR A 118 17.72 3.25 -6.93
C TYR A 118 17.22 4.15 -8.05
N GLY A 119 16.83 3.51 -9.16
CA GLY A 119 16.28 4.19 -10.33
C GLY A 119 14.77 4.37 -10.29
N SER A 120 14.04 3.49 -9.58
CA SER A 120 12.57 3.51 -9.49
C SER A 120 12.04 3.87 -8.11
N TRP A 121 10.86 4.46 -8.09
CA TRP A 121 10.08 4.64 -6.86
C TRP A 121 9.81 3.32 -6.13
N TYR A 122 9.58 2.23 -6.88
CA TYR A 122 9.40 0.89 -6.31
C TYR A 122 10.53 0.52 -5.35
N ALA A 123 11.78 0.52 -5.83
CA ALA A 123 12.93 0.10 -5.04
C ALA A 123 13.26 1.07 -3.91
N ALA A 124 13.16 2.38 -4.17
CA ALA A 124 13.37 3.40 -3.15
C ALA A 124 12.35 3.31 -2.01
N LEU A 125 11.09 2.96 -2.31
CA LEU A 125 10.05 2.76 -1.30
C LEU A 125 10.29 1.49 -0.48
N VAL A 126 10.71 0.39 -1.12
CA VAL A 126 11.09 -0.84 -0.41
C VAL A 126 12.23 -0.55 0.57
N ASP A 127 13.29 0.12 0.13
CA ASP A 127 14.40 0.52 0.99
C ASP A 127 13.95 1.40 2.16
N LEU A 128 13.14 2.43 1.88
CA LEU A 128 12.58 3.30 2.91
C LEU A 128 11.77 2.48 3.94
N SER A 129 10.94 1.55 3.47
CA SER A 129 10.11 0.67 4.30
C SER A 129 10.96 -0.21 5.23
N LEU A 130 12.06 -0.76 4.71
CA LEU A 130 12.96 -1.61 5.48
C LEU A 130 13.79 -0.81 6.50
N ARG A 131 14.22 0.42 6.15
CA ARG A 131 14.86 1.33 7.12
C ARG A 131 13.89 1.71 8.25
N LEU A 132 12.64 1.99 7.95
CA LEU A 132 11.59 2.26 8.94
C LEU A 132 11.36 1.05 9.84
N ALA A 133 11.23 -0.15 9.27
CA ALA A 133 11.09 -1.40 10.03
C ALA A 133 12.30 -1.65 10.96
N GLY A 134 13.52 -1.34 10.52
CA GLY A 134 14.73 -1.41 11.34
C GLY A 134 14.72 -0.48 12.56
N LEU A 135 13.91 0.57 12.55
CA LEU A 135 13.68 1.47 13.67
C LEU A 135 12.42 1.13 14.50
N GLY A 136 11.79 0.00 14.22
CA GLY A 136 10.62 -0.48 14.97
C GLY A 136 9.27 0.03 14.43
N TRP A 137 9.25 0.68 13.25
CA TRP A 137 7.99 1.05 12.61
C TRP A 137 7.38 -0.14 11.85
N ARG A 138 6.05 -0.17 11.78
CA ARG A 138 5.29 -1.22 11.11
C ARG A 138 4.90 -0.80 9.70
N ASN A 139 5.19 -1.65 8.71
CA ASN A 139 4.63 -1.56 7.36
C ASN A 139 3.30 -2.33 7.37
N VAL A 140 2.18 -1.70 7.08
CA VAL A 140 0.88 -2.35 7.21
C VAL A 140 0.00 -2.21 5.97
N LEU A 141 -0.91 -3.17 5.83
CA LEU A 141 -2.07 -3.03 4.96
C LEU A 141 -3.13 -2.19 5.68
N CYS A 142 -3.60 -1.12 5.03
CA CYS A 142 -4.81 -0.41 5.42
C CYS A 142 -6.00 -1.09 4.73
N GLU A 143 -6.51 -2.16 5.31
CA GLU A 143 -7.53 -3.02 4.69
C GLU A 143 -8.88 -2.35 4.51
N THR A 144 -9.08 -1.21 5.16
CA THR A 144 -10.30 -0.39 5.01
C THR A 144 -10.26 0.57 3.81
N ALA A 145 -9.14 0.62 3.07
CA ALA A 145 -8.95 1.50 1.93
C ALA A 145 -8.62 0.72 0.66
N PHE A 146 -9.03 1.24 -0.50
CA PHE A 146 -8.72 0.70 -1.81
C PHE A 146 -8.26 1.82 -2.75
N VAL A 147 -7.17 1.56 -3.48
CA VAL A 147 -6.70 2.41 -4.58
C VAL A 147 -6.51 1.52 -5.79
N ALA A 148 -7.36 1.70 -6.80
CA ALA A 148 -7.24 0.95 -8.03
C ALA A 148 -6.08 1.47 -8.88
N ARG A 149 -5.60 0.63 -9.79
CA ARG A 149 -4.47 0.93 -10.65
C ARG A 149 -4.70 0.43 -12.07
N GLY A 150 -4.36 1.26 -13.06
CA GLY A 150 -4.52 0.95 -14.47
C GLY A 150 -3.36 0.16 -15.10
N GLY A 151 -2.23 0.03 -14.40
CA GLY A 151 -1.03 -0.62 -14.92
C GLY A 151 -0.17 -1.24 -13.81
N GLU A 152 0.93 -1.86 -14.20
CA GLU A 152 1.96 -2.36 -13.30
C GLU A 152 3.13 -1.37 -13.26
N GLY A 153 3.64 -1.10 -12.04
CA GLY A 153 4.94 -0.51 -11.84
C GLY A 153 5.87 -1.57 -11.26
N GLY A 154 7.14 -1.40 -11.48
CA GLY A 154 8.12 -2.36 -11.01
C GLY A 154 9.48 -1.71 -10.78
N PRO A 155 10.49 -2.50 -10.43
CA PRO A 155 11.84 -2.03 -10.30
C PRO A 155 12.42 -1.62 -11.67
N ALA A 156 13.30 -0.63 -11.67
CA ALA A 156 14.15 -0.32 -12.82
C ALA A 156 15.29 -1.35 -12.93
N ASP A 157 16.01 -1.33 -14.07
CA ASP A 157 17.16 -2.21 -14.28
C ASP A 157 18.21 -2.00 -13.18
N GLY A 158 18.67 -3.09 -12.58
CA GLY A 158 19.66 -3.09 -11.50
C GLY A 158 19.09 -2.81 -10.08
N ASP A 159 17.87 -2.33 -9.94
CA ASP A 159 17.27 -2.02 -8.64
C ASP A 159 17.18 -3.23 -7.71
N MET A 160 16.80 -4.39 -8.26
CA MET A 160 16.69 -5.61 -7.44
C MET A 160 18.04 -6.12 -6.98
N ASP A 161 19.09 -5.96 -7.77
CA ASP A 161 20.46 -6.31 -7.37
C ASP A 161 20.94 -5.39 -6.24
N ALA A 162 20.68 -4.09 -6.35
CA ALA A 162 20.99 -3.12 -5.30
C ALA A 162 20.21 -3.40 -4.01
N LEU A 163 18.90 -3.70 -4.12
CA LEU A 163 18.07 -4.08 -2.96
C LEU A 163 18.57 -5.36 -2.29
N ASN A 164 18.88 -6.41 -3.07
CA ASN A 164 19.37 -7.68 -2.52
C ASN A 164 20.76 -7.54 -1.89
N ALA A 165 21.64 -6.70 -2.45
CA ALA A 165 22.95 -6.42 -1.86
C ALA A 165 22.81 -5.72 -0.50
N ARG A 166 21.88 -4.77 -0.36
CA ARG A 166 21.67 -4.03 0.88
C ARG A 166 20.79 -4.78 1.87
N TRP A 167 19.75 -5.46 1.38
CA TRP A 167 18.73 -6.15 2.17
C TRP A 167 18.59 -7.64 1.75
N PRO A 168 19.59 -8.49 1.99
CA PRO A 168 19.62 -9.86 1.47
C PRO A 168 18.48 -10.75 1.98
N THR A 169 17.82 -10.35 3.05
CA THR A 169 16.66 -11.07 3.61
C THR A 169 15.32 -10.63 3.02
N PHE A 170 15.26 -9.55 2.22
CA PHE A 170 14.00 -9.01 1.72
C PHE A 170 13.31 -9.96 0.75
N THR A 171 14.00 -10.37 -0.33
CA THR A 171 13.42 -11.27 -1.34
C THR A 171 12.96 -12.61 -0.75
N PRO A 172 13.74 -13.31 0.10
CA PRO A 172 13.24 -14.51 0.80
C PRO A 172 12.02 -14.25 1.69
N ARG A 173 11.99 -13.13 2.42
CA ARG A 173 10.82 -12.77 3.25
C ARG A 173 9.57 -12.50 2.41
N LEU A 174 9.72 -11.80 1.29
CA LEU A 174 8.61 -11.57 0.35
C LEU A 174 8.10 -12.90 -0.22
N ALA A 175 9.00 -13.79 -0.65
CA ALA A 175 8.62 -15.12 -1.14
C ALA A 175 7.87 -15.93 -0.09
N THR A 176 8.35 -15.97 1.15
CA THR A 176 7.66 -16.61 2.28
C THR A 176 6.29 -16.01 2.50
N PHE A 177 6.18 -14.68 2.53
CA PHE A 177 4.91 -13.97 2.69
C PHE A 177 3.89 -14.36 1.60
N LEU A 178 4.33 -14.43 0.34
CA LEU A 178 3.47 -14.82 -0.78
C LEU A 178 3.04 -16.30 -0.70
N MET A 179 3.92 -17.20 -0.23
CA MET A 179 3.61 -18.62 -0.06
C MET A 179 2.64 -18.88 1.11
N ASP A 180 2.86 -18.20 2.23
CA ASP A 180 2.05 -18.34 3.45
C ASP A 180 0.70 -17.62 3.36
N ASP A 181 0.62 -16.61 2.50
CA ASP A 181 -0.55 -15.74 2.31
C ASP A 181 -1.23 -15.31 3.60
N PRO A 182 -0.56 -14.56 4.48
CA PRO A 182 -1.16 -14.12 5.75
C PRO A 182 -2.35 -13.17 5.54
N LEU A 183 -2.52 -12.62 4.33
CA LEU A 183 -3.66 -11.79 3.97
C LEU A 183 -4.85 -12.58 3.40
N ARG A 184 -4.79 -13.91 3.33
CA ARG A 184 -5.91 -14.73 2.83
C ARG A 184 -7.20 -14.44 3.59
N GLN A 185 -7.16 -14.46 4.91
CA GLN A 185 -8.34 -14.21 5.75
C GLN A 185 -8.91 -12.79 5.58
N PRO A 186 -8.12 -11.70 5.64
CA PRO A 186 -8.58 -10.36 5.26
C PRO A 186 -9.16 -10.29 3.85
N ARG A 187 -8.56 -10.97 2.88
CA ARG A 187 -9.02 -10.99 1.48
C ARG A 187 -10.37 -11.70 1.34
N GLU A 188 -10.54 -12.85 1.96
CA GLU A 188 -11.81 -13.60 2.02
C GLU A 188 -12.90 -12.76 2.70
N ARG A 189 -12.56 -12.05 3.78
CA ARG A 189 -13.48 -11.14 4.45
C ARG A 189 -13.95 -10.01 3.54
N LEU A 190 -13.03 -9.39 2.79
CA LEU A 190 -13.38 -8.36 1.81
C LEU A 190 -14.28 -8.92 0.71
N HIS A 191 -14.02 -10.15 0.23
CA HIS A 191 -14.90 -10.83 -0.72
C HIS A 191 -16.33 -11.00 -0.19
N ALA A 192 -16.48 -11.45 1.04
CA ALA A 192 -17.79 -11.61 1.67
C ALA A 192 -18.53 -10.28 1.76
N LEU A 193 -17.87 -9.23 2.27
CA LEU A 193 -18.45 -7.88 2.35
C LEU A 193 -18.81 -7.31 0.98
N TYR A 194 -17.98 -7.54 -0.03
CA TYR A 194 -18.30 -7.15 -1.40
C TYR A 194 -19.52 -7.90 -1.95
N ALA A 195 -19.64 -9.19 -1.70
CA ALA A 195 -20.82 -9.97 -2.09
C ALA A 195 -22.09 -9.45 -1.41
N ASP A 196 -22.05 -9.25 -0.09
CA ASP A 196 -23.18 -8.76 0.70
C ASP A 196 -23.66 -7.37 0.28
N ALA A 197 -22.73 -6.46 -0.06
CA ALA A 197 -23.05 -5.11 -0.52
C ALA A 197 -23.81 -5.08 -1.86
N GLY A 198 -23.81 -6.18 -2.62
CA GLY A 198 -24.56 -6.32 -3.87
C GLY A 198 -25.84 -7.13 -3.76
N SER A 199 -26.22 -7.58 -2.56
CA SER A 199 -27.42 -8.38 -2.38
C SER A 199 -28.68 -7.52 -2.50
N PRO A 200 -29.71 -7.96 -3.28
CA PRO A 200 -30.94 -7.18 -3.50
C PRO A 200 -31.74 -6.86 -2.23
N GLU A 201 -31.55 -7.63 -1.16
CA GLU A 201 -32.23 -7.44 0.10
C GLU A 201 -31.85 -6.13 0.80
N ARG A 202 -30.57 -5.74 0.78
CA ARG A 202 -30.14 -4.45 1.37
C ARG A 202 -30.56 -3.23 0.56
N GLN A 203 -30.79 -3.40 -0.75
CA GLN A 203 -31.24 -2.30 -1.60
C GLN A 203 -32.72 -1.97 -1.37
N ARG A 204 -33.50 -2.91 -0.83
CA ARG A 204 -34.92 -2.68 -0.47
C ARG A 204 -35.09 -1.94 0.86
N ASP A 205 -34.20 -2.16 1.84
CA ASP A 205 -34.29 -1.50 3.15
C ASP A 205 -33.89 -0.01 3.12
N LEU A 206 -33.26 0.46 2.02
CA LEU A 206 -32.92 1.88 1.85
C LEU A 206 -34.03 2.70 1.20
N PHE A 207 -35.10 2.06 0.68
CA PHE A 207 -36.21 2.69 -0.03
C PHE A 207 -37.58 2.19 0.46
N GLY A 208 -37.63 1.48 1.57
CA GLY A 208 -38.85 0.98 2.23
C GLY A 208 -39.37 1.90 3.32
#